data_7241664071df1c16bc92f29ae370d7df
#
_entry.id   7241664071df1c16bc92f29ae370d7df
#
_cell.length_a   1.000
_cell.length_b   1.000
_cell.length_c   1.000
_cell.angle_alpha   90.00
_cell.angle_beta   90.00
_cell.angle_gamma   90.00
#
_symmetry.space_group_name_H-M   'P 1'
#
loop_
_entity.id
_entity.type
_entity.pdbx_description
1 polymer ?
#
loop_
_entity_poly.entity_id
_entity_poly.type
_entity_poly.pdbx_seq_one_letter_code
_entity_poly.pdbx_strand_id
1 'polypeptide(L)'
;MAACLAEFAVQRAQLKAREGKELRQAAVALTITDVGPGAGLPGIAEPEGWSAEPALILTRRSQRLRSHPGQWALPGGRIDTGETPVQAALREMHEEVGVDLTEESVLGVLDDFVTRSGYVMTPVVIWGGADLVTVANPDEVASIHRIPLTEFTRSDAPRLTQAGTSESPILRMPVGSDHIAAPTAAILYQFREVCLLNQHTRVAHFEQPQFAWR
;
A
#
# COMPACT_ATOMS: atom_id res chain seq x y z
N MET A 1 -0.29 -9.50 14.44
CA MET A 1 -0.91 -8.86 13.26
C MET A 1 -2.27 -9.47 12.93
N ALA A 2 -2.42 -10.75 12.64
CA ALA A 2 -3.73 -11.35 12.35
C ALA A 2 -4.77 -11.10 13.47
N ALA A 3 -4.38 -11.21 14.74
CA ALA A 3 -5.27 -10.88 15.86
C ALA A 3 -5.75 -9.42 15.85
N CYS A 4 -4.86 -8.46 15.57
CA CYS A 4 -5.23 -7.04 15.47
C CYS A 4 -6.21 -6.78 14.32
N LEU A 5 -6.02 -7.45 13.18
CA LEU A 5 -6.94 -7.35 12.04
C LEU A 5 -8.31 -7.98 12.34
N ALA A 6 -8.34 -9.08 13.09
CA ALA A 6 -9.60 -9.72 13.47
C ALA A 6 -10.46 -8.85 14.42
N GLU A 7 -9.81 -8.01 15.24
CA GLU A 7 -10.48 -7.07 16.15
C GLU A 7 -10.86 -5.75 15.47
N PHE A 8 -10.27 -5.46 14.32
CA PHE A 8 -10.49 -4.21 13.59
C PHE A 8 -11.83 -4.24 12.84
N ALA A 9 -12.77 -3.38 13.26
CA ALA A 9 -14.08 -3.24 12.60
C ALA A 9 -13.93 -2.48 11.27
N VAL A 10 -13.72 -3.22 10.18
CA VAL A 10 -13.49 -2.67 8.83
C VAL A 10 -14.66 -1.82 8.36
N GLN A 11 -14.37 -0.62 7.83
CA GLN A 11 -15.34 0.26 7.20
C GLN A 11 -15.26 0.14 5.67
N ARG A 12 -16.39 -0.19 5.05
CA ARG A 12 -16.53 -0.24 3.60
C ARG A 12 -17.10 1.07 3.06
N ALA A 13 -16.51 1.60 2.01
CA ALA A 13 -17.02 2.78 1.35
C ALA A 13 -18.33 2.46 0.64
N GLN A 14 -19.31 3.38 0.75
CA GLN A 14 -20.51 3.28 -0.06
C GLN A 14 -20.17 3.65 -1.51
N LEU A 15 -20.47 2.75 -2.45
CA LEU A 15 -20.27 2.96 -3.89
C LEU A 15 -21.31 3.94 -4.49
N LYS A 16 -21.62 5.03 -3.77
CA LYS A 16 -22.46 6.10 -4.29
C LYS A 16 -21.61 7.03 -5.14
N ALA A 17 -22.15 7.42 -6.29
CA ALA A 17 -21.51 8.40 -7.16
C ALA A 17 -21.09 9.64 -6.35
N ARG A 18 -19.81 9.98 -6.38
CA ARG A 18 -19.28 11.20 -5.79
C ARG A 18 -19.17 12.23 -6.91
N GLU A 19 -19.81 13.39 -6.73
CA GLU A 19 -19.82 14.47 -7.70
C GLU A 19 -20.32 14.01 -9.11
N GLY A 20 -21.30 13.07 -9.16
CA GLY A 20 -21.87 12.58 -10.42
C GLY A 20 -21.00 11.56 -11.18
N LYS A 21 -19.86 11.13 -10.61
CA LYS A 21 -19.00 10.08 -11.20
C LYS A 21 -19.22 8.76 -10.47
N GLU A 22 -19.40 7.69 -11.24
CA GLU A 22 -19.42 6.33 -10.72
C GLU A 22 -18.04 5.97 -10.15
N LEU A 23 -17.99 5.44 -8.93
CA LEU A 23 -16.75 5.01 -8.30
C LEU A 23 -16.34 3.63 -8.83
N ARG A 24 -15.07 3.49 -9.16
CA ARG A 24 -14.45 2.24 -9.63
C ARG A 24 -13.80 1.53 -8.45
N GLN A 25 -13.93 0.21 -8.40
CA GLN A 25 -13.29 -0.58 -7.35
C GLN A 25 -11.88 -0.98 -7.74
N ALA A 26 -10.99 -0.98 -6.75
CA ALA A 26 -9.61 -1.44 -6.86
C ALA A 26 -9.19 -2.15 -5.58
N ALA A 27 -8.21 -3.02 -5.67
CA ALA A 27 -7.58 -3.64 -4.50
C ALA A 27 -6.08 -3.43 -4.53
N VAL A 28 -5.46 -3.34 -3.36
CA VAL A 28 -4.00 -3.23 -3.21
C VAL A 28 -3.50 -4.22 -2.17
N ALA A 29 -2.34 -4.80 -2.43
CA ALA A 29 -1.71 -5.81 -1.60
C ALA A 29 -0.70 -5.17 -0.62
N LEU A 30 -0.92 -5.36 0.68
CA LEU A 30 0.04 -5.09 1.73
C LEU A 30 0.74 -6.41 2.07
N THR A 31 1.69 -6.81 1.23
CA THR A 31 2.36 -8.11 1.35
C THR A 31 3.58 -8.02 2.23
N ILE A 32 3.55 -8.80 3.31
CA ILE A 32 4.61 -8.88 4.32
C ILE A 32 5.48 -10.09 4.00
N THR A 33 6.77 -9.89 4.04
CA THR A 33 7.82 -10.90 3.85
C THR A 33 9.02 -10.53 4.74
N ASP A 34 10.17 -11.12 4.52
CA ASP A 34 11.44 -10.71 5.13
C ASP A 34 12.13 -9.57 4.34
N VAL A 35 13.03 -8.86 5.01
CA VAL A 35 13.90 -7.85 4.38
C VAL A 35 14.77 -8.51 3.30
N GLY A 36 15.17 -9.75 3.52
CA GLY A 36 15.97 -10.52 2.57
C GLY A 36 17.31 -9.83 2.26
N PRO A 37 17.58 -9.52 0.97
CA PRO A 37 18.84 -8.91 0.56
C PRO A 37 18.89 -7.39 0.83
N GLY A 38 17.81 -6.80 1.32
CA GLY A 38 17.71 -5.36 1.59
C GLY A 38 16.66 -4.64 0.76
N ALA A 39 16.50 -3.34 1.05
CA ALA A 39 15.52 -2.48 0.38
C ALA A 39 16.03 -1.88 -0.93
N GLY A 40 17.34 -1.79 -1.12
CA GLY A 40 17.96 -1.13 -2.27
C GLY A 40 17.67 0.37 -2.33
N LEU A 41 17.57 1.05 -1.17
CA LEU A 41 17.15 2.45 -1.08
C LEU A 41 18.08 3.30 -0.24
N PRO A 42 18.41 4.53 -0.69
CA PRO A 42 19.15 5.48 0.13
C PRO A 42 18.44 5.76 1.47
N GLY A 43 19.20 5.73 2.56
CA GLY A 43 18.69 6.02 3.90
C GLY A 43 18.08 4.80 4.64
N ILE A 44 18.07 3.64 4.01
CA ILE A 44 17.78 2.35 4.66
C ILE A 44 19.07 1.54 4.66
N ALA A 45 19.46 1.01 5.82
CA ALA A 45 20.67 0.21 5.92
C ALA A 45 20.51 -1.12 5.19
N GLU A 46 21.51 -1.49 4.41
CA GLU A 46 21.55 -2.81 3.77
C GLU A 46 22.06 -3.84 4.78
N PRO A 47 21.43 -5.04 4.87
CA PRO A 47 21.89 -6.08 5.76
C PRO A 47 23.17 -6.75 5.26
N GLU A 48 23.97 -7.29 6.16
CA GLU A 48 25.12 -8.15 5.82
C GLU A 48 24.62 -9.56 5.44
N GLY A 49 24.06 -9.71 4.24
CA GLY A 49 23.49 -10.97 3.77
C GLY A 49 21.95 -10.99 3.90
N TRP A 50 21.37 -12.17 4.06
CA TRP A 50 19.92 -12.32 4.14
C TRP A 50 19.40 -11.98 5.54
N SER A 51 18.47 -11.01 5.61
CA SER A 51 17.83 -10.62 6.88
C SER A 51 16.41 -11.19 6.96
N ALA A 52 16.11 -11.86 8.07
CA ALA A 52 14.77 -12.37 8.39
C ALA A 52 13.86 -11.34 9.08
N GLU A 53 14.30 -10.08 9.21
CA GLU A 53 13.44 -9.02 9.73
C GLU A 53 12.23 -8.81 8.82
N PRO A 54 11.05 -8.48 9.39
CA PRO A 54 9.84 -8.31 8.58
C PRO A 54 9.90 -7.03 7.74
N ALA A 55 9.47 -7.16 6.49
CA ALA A 55 9.38 -6.08 5.53
C ALA A 55 8.05 -6.09 4.77
N LEU A 56 7.68 -4.96 4.20
CA LEU A 56 6.54 -4.80 3.31
C LEU A 56 7.04 -4.61 1.87
N ILE A 57 6.39 -5.30 0.92
CA ILE A 57 6.65 -5.10 -0.51
C ILE A 57 6.03 -3.78 -0.95
N LEU A 58 6.87 -2.90 -1.50
CA LEU A 58 6.47 -1.70 -2.24
C LEU A 58 7.09 -1.71 -3.63
N THR A 59 6.43 -1.07 -4.57
CA THR A 59 6.90 -0.95 -5.95
C THR A 59 7.09 0.50 -6.36
N ARG A 60 7.95 0.71 -7.36
CA ARG A 60 7.96 1.92 -8.19
C ARG A 60 7.27 1.62 -9.51
N ARG A 61 6.32 2.43 -9.87
CA ARG A 61 5.60 2.30 -11.14
C ARG A 61 6.54 2.54 -12.32
N SER A 62 6.35 1.78 -13.39
CA SER A 62 7.14 1.96 -14.62
C SER A 62 7.00 3.37 -15.19
N GLN A 63 8.10 3.91 -15.73
CA GLN A 63 8.11 5.19 -16.43
C GLN A 63 7.31 5.17 -17.75
N ARG A 64 6.97 3.97 -18.24
CA ARG A 64 6.17 3.76 -19.47
C ARG A 64 4.68 3.97 -19.26
N LEU A 65 4.23 3.95 -18.02
CA LEU A 65 2.82 4.11 -17.67
C LEU A 65 2.32 5.53 -17.94
N ARG A 66 1.09 5.63 -18.43
CA ARG A 66 0.44 6.92 -18.68
C ARG A 66 0.02 7.64 -17.40
N SER A 67 -0.22 6.88 -16.33
CA SER A 67 -0.68 7.41 -15.05
C SER A 67 0.34 7.13 -13.96
N HIS A 68 0.74 8.19 -13.24
CA HIS A 68 1.62 8.12 -12.08
C HIS A 68 2.98 7.43 -12.32
N PRO A 69 3.72 7.71 -13.43
CA PRO A 69 5.00 7.09 -13.70
C PRO A 69 6.00 7.39 -12.59
N GLY A 70 6.80 6.38 -12.21
CA GLY A 70 7.84 6.49 -11.20
C GLY A 70 7.36 6.69 -9.75
N GLN A 71 6.06 6.74 -9.50
CA GLN A 71 5.53 6.91 -8.14
C GLN A 71 5.61 5.62 -7.34
N TRP A 72 5.68 5.78 -6.02
CA TRP A 72 5.51 4.69 -5.08
C TRP A 72 4.08 4.12 -5.16
N ALA A 73 3.98 2.80 -5.14
CA ALA A 73 2.72 2.09 -5.12
C ALA A 73 2.79 0.83 -4.25
N LEU A 74 1.65 0.40 -3.77
CA LEU A 74 1.40 -0.98 -3.38
C LEU A 74 1.03 -1.74 -4.66
N PRO A 75 1.45 -3.00 -4.84
CA PRO A 75 0.94 -3.84 -5.92
C PRO A 75 -0.58 -3.85 -5.90
N GLY A 76 -1.22 -3.64 -7.06
CA GLY A 76 -2.66 -3.56 -7.08
C GLY A 76 -3.25 -2.86 -8.28
N GLY A 77 -4.51 -3.13 -8.54
CA GLY A 77 -5.25 -2.63 -9.69
C GLY A 77 -6.75 -2.69 -9.54
N ARG A 78 -7.44 -2.63 -10.67
CA ARG A 78 -8.90 -2.69 -10.71
C ARG A 78 -9.40 -4.08 -10.35
N ILE A 79 -10.54 -4.12 -9.69
CA ILE A 79 -11.28 -5.35 -9.46
C ILE A 79 -12.08 -5.67 -10.72
N ASP A 80 -11.87 -6.84 -11.30
CA ASP A 80 -12.58 -7.30 -12.48
C ASP A 80 -14.00 -7.79 -12.14
N THR A 81 -14.85 -7.90 -13.17
CA THR A 81 -16.24 -8.33 -12.98
C THR A 81 -16.32 -9.73 -12.38
N GLY A 82 -16.93 -9.84 -11.21
CA GLY A 82 -17.08 -11.10 -10.48
C GLY A 82 -15.90 -11.44 -9.56
N GLU A 83 -14.87 -10.60 -9.53
CA GLU A 83 -13.70 -10.75 -8.66
C GLU A 83 -13.95 -10.11 -7.29
N THR A 84 -13.45 -10.73 -6.23
CA THR A 84 -13.41 -10.12 -4.90
C THR A 84 -12.17 -9.24 -4.75
N PRO A 85 -12.14 -8.29 -3.78
CA PRO A 85 -10.92 -7.51 -3.50
C PRO A 85 -9.70 -8.37 -3.17
N VAL A 86 -9.91 -9.52 -2.51
CA VAL A 86 -8.84 -10.47 -2.18
C VAL A 86 -8.28 -11.10 -3.45
N GLN A 87 -9.15 -11.59 -4.34
CA GLN A 87 -8.72 -12.19 -5.61
C GLN A 87 -7.98 -11.19 -6.49
N ALA A 88 -8.47 -9.95 -6.57
CA ALA A 88 -7.78 -8.88 -7.30
C ALA A 88 -6.39 -8.60 -6.74
N ALA A 89 -6.25 -8.47 -5.42
CA ALA A 89 -4.94 -8.23 -4.80
C ALA A 89 -3.95 -9.37 -5.05
N LEU A 90 -4.40 -10.62 -5.01
CA LEU A 90 -3.57 -11.80 -5.30
C LEU A 90 -3.18 -11.87 -6.76
N ARG A 91 -4.10 -11.62 -7.70
CA ARG A 91 -3.84 -11.56 -9.14
C ARG A 91 -2.80 -10.48 -9.46
N GLU A 92 -2.96 -9.27 -8.91
CA GLU A 92 -2.02 -8.16 -9.12
C GLU A 92 -0.62 -8.46 -8.53
N MET A 93 -0.55 -9.21 -7.41
CA MET A 93 0.74 -9.70 -6.89
C MET A 93 1.42 -10.65 -7.87
N HIS A 94 0.66 -11.51 -8.56
CA HIS A 94 1.20 -12.35 -9.62
C HIS A 94 1.64 -11.52 -10.84
N GLU A 95 0.79 -10.63 -11.34
CA GLU A 95 1.02 -9.87 -12.57
C GLU A 95 2.16 -8.84 -12.45
N GLU A 96 2.21 -8.08 -11.35
CA GLU A 96 3.17 -7.00 -11.15
C GLU A 96 4.49 -7.47 -10.51
N VAL A 97 4.42 -8.46 -9.61
CA VAL A 97 5.54 -8.85 -8.72
C VAL A 97 6.01 -10.28 -8.95
N GLY A 98 5.27 -11.08 -9.74
CA GLY A 98 5.62 -12.46 -10.08
C GLY A 98 5.47 -13.44 -8.92
N VAL A 99 4.57 -13.17 -7.97
CA VAL A 99 4.39 -13.97 -6.76
C VAL A 99 3.01 -14.62 -6.75
N ASP A 100 3.00 -15.96 -6.71
CA ASP A 100 1.77 -16.76 -6.57
C ASP A 100 1.42 -16.97 -5.10
N LEU A 101 0.33 -16.36 -4.65
CA LEU A 101 -0.22 -16.51 -3.30
C LEU A 101 -1.68 -16.95 -3.37
N THR A 102 -2.15 -17.60 -2.31
CA THR A 102 -3.54 -18.08 -2.20
C THR A 102 -4.30 -17.29 -1.13
N GLU A 103 -5.63 -17.46 -1.10
CA GLU A 103 -6.47 -16.83 -0.07
C GLU A 103 -6.06 -17.23 1.36
N GLU A 104 -5.39 -18.38 1.54
CA GLU A 104 -4.85 -18.83 2.83
C GLU A 104 -3.72 -17.92 3.35
N SER A 105 -3.05 -17.20 2.44
CA SER A 105 -2.01 -16.22 2.79
C SER A 105 -2.59 -14.89 3.30
N VAL A 106 -3.90 -14.68 3.18
CA VAL A 106 -4.55 -13.42 3.55
C VAL A 106 -4.77 -13.36 5.05
N LEU A 107 -4.20 -12.34 5.69
CA LEU A 107 -4.34 -12.08 7.12
C LEU A 107 -5.61 -11.29 7.45
N GLY A 108 -6.09 -10.48 6.50
CA GLY A 108 -7.27 -9.65 6.65
C GLY A 108 -7.28 -8.46 5.69
N VAL A 109 -8.18 -7.53 5.94
CA VAL A 109 -8.36 -6.33 5.13
C VAL A 109 -8.46 -5.09 6.02
N LEU A 110 -8.12 -3.92 5.48
CA LEU A 110 -8.30 -2.63 6.14
C LEU A 110 -9.49 -1.86 5.57
N ASP A 111 -9.69 -0.62 6.03
CA ASP A 111 -10.77 0.23 5.52
C ASP A 111 -10.59 0.56 4.05
N ASP A 112 -11.69 0.66 3.35
CA ASP A 112 -11.69 1.20 2.01
C ASP A 112 -11.24 2.68 2.02
N PHE A 113 -10.36 3.03 1.10
CA PHE A 113 -9.89 4.40 0.89
C PHE A 113 -10.42 4.95 -0.44
N VAL A 114 -11.19 6.04 -0.37
CA VAL A 114 -11.76 6.67 -1.58
C VAL A 114 -10.78 7.70 -2.13
N THR A 115 -10.34 7.49 -3.37
CA THR A 115 -9.42 8.41 -4.05
C THR A 115 -10.17 9.54 -4.76
N ARG A 116 -9.51 10.69 -4.92
CA ARG A 116 -10.07 11.81 -5.71
C ARG A 116 -10.18 11.47 -7.21
N SER A 117 -9.39 10.53 -7.70
CA SER A 117 -9.49 10.02 -9.07
C SER A 117 -10.68 9.09 -9.30
N GLY A 118 -11.51 8.85 -8.26
CA GLY A 118 -12.75 8.08 -8.36
C GLY A 118 -12.56 6.57 -8.21
N TYR A 119 -11.54 6.14 -7.45
CA TYR A 119 -11.38 4.76 -7.03
C TYR A 119 -11.75 4.56 -5.58
N VAL A 120 -12.34 3.42 -5.27
CA VAL A 120 -12.43 2.85 -3.93
C VAL A 120 -11.38 1.76 -3.84
N MET A 121 -10.33 2.00 -3.07
CA MET A 121 -9.22 1.06 -2.88
C MET A 121 -9.44 0.24 -1.62
N THR A 122 -9.49 -1.08 -1.75
CA THR A 122 -9.54 -2.02 -0.63
C THR A 122 -8.13 -2.56 -0.34
N PRO A 123 -7.54 -2.25 0.81
CA PRO A 123 -6.24 -2.80 1.18
C PRO A 123 -6.38 -4.22 1.74
N VAL A 124 -5.63 -5.17 1.17
CA VAL A 124 -5.57 -6.57 1.58
C VAL A 124 -4.22 -6.85 2.21
N VAL A 125 -4.20 -7.30 3.46
CA VAL A 125 -2.98 -7.64 4.19
C VAL A 125 -2.67 -9.12 3.97
N ILE A 126 -1.47 -9.41 3.47
CA ILE A 126 -1.07 -10.73 2.99
C ILE A 126 0.24 -11.13 3.66
N TRP A 127 0.37 -12.39 4.05
CA TRP A 127 1.63 -12.99 4.44
C TRP A 127 2.25 -13.70 3.23
N GLY A 128 3.33 -13.15 2.68
CA GLY A 128 4.05 -13.70 1.54
C GLY A 128 5.04 -14.81 1.89
N GLY A 129 5.26 -15.07 3.18
CA GLY A 129 6.27 -16.02 3.63
C GLY A 129 7.68 -15.43 3.71
N ALA A 130 8.61 -16.24 4.22
CA ALA A 130 10.03 -15.96 4.15
C ALA A 130 10.59 -16.39 2.78
N ASP A 131 11.77 -15.87 2.43
CA ASP A 131 12.50 -16.19 1.20
C ASP A 131 11.68 -15.95 -0.09
N LEU A 132 10.74 -15.00 -0.05
CA LEU A 132 9.85 -14.70 -1.17
C LEU A 132 10.66 -14.28 -2.41
N VAL A 133 10.53 -15.00 -3.51
CA VAL A 133 11.17 -14.63 -4.77
C VAL A 133 10.24 -13.69 -5.55
N THR A 134 10.74 -12.52 -5.91
CA THR A 134 9.96 -11.52 -6.64
C THR A 134 10.56 -11.25 -8.02
N VAL A 135 9.71 -11.10 -9.04
CA VAL A 135 10.10 -10.78 -10.42
C VAL A 135 9.21 -9.64 -10.92
N ALA A 136 9.81 -8.46 -11.14
CA ALA A 136 9.06 -7.31 -11.61
C ALA A 136 8.58 -7.50 -13.06
N ASN A 137 7.33 -7.18 -13.34
CA ASN A 137 6.84 -6.99 -14.70
C ASN A 137 7.29 -5.60 -15.20
N PRO A 138 8.23 -5.50 -16.14
CA PRO A 138 8.86 -4.23 -16.52
C PRO A 138 7.92 -3.26 -17.23
N ASP A 139 6.78 -3.72 -17.69
CA ASP A 139 5.78 -2.86 -18.31
C ASP A 139 5.01 -2.05 -17.25
N GLU A 140 4.87 -2.57 -16.03
CA GLU A 140 4.10 -1.95 -14.94
C GLU A 140 4.96 -1.51 -13.77
N VAL A 141 6.04 -2.25 -13.46
CA VAL A 141 6.89 -2.07 -12.28
C VAL A 141 8.33 -1.80 -12.70
N ALA A 142 8.87 -0.66 -12.28
CA ALA A 142 10.27 -0.29 -12.51
C ALA A 142 11.20 -0.97 -11.49
N SER A 143 10.78 -1.10 -10.24
CA SER A 143 11.53 -1.77 -9.16
C SER A 143 10.62 -2.25 -8.05
N ILE A 144 11.06 -3.30 -7.35
CA ILE A 144 10.42 -3.87 -6.17
C ILE A 144 11.35 -3.62 -4.98
N HIS A 145 10.78 -3.19 -3.85
CA HIS A 145 11.52 -2.87 -2.64
C HIS A 145 10.93 -3.58 -1.44
N ARG A 146 11.77 -4.13 -0.58
CA ARG A 146 11.42 -4.75 0.70
C ARG A 146 11.67 -3.75 1.80
N ILE A 147 10.65 -3.01 2.19
CA ILE A 147 10.77 -1.93 3.17
C ILE A 147 10.66 -2.53 4.59
N PRO A 148 11.70 -2.46 5.42
CA PRO A 148 11.62 -2.91 6.80
C PRO A 148 10.42 -2.29 7.52
N LEU A 149 9.65 -3.09 8.28
CA LEU A 149 8.47 -2.56 8.98
C LEU A 149 8.84 -1.47 10.00
N THR A 150 10.09 -1.43 10.46
CA THR A 150 10.64 -0.39 11.32
C THR A 150 10.63 1.00 10.67
N GLU A 151 10.70 1.08 9.33
CA GLU A 151 10.58 2.37 8.61
C GLU A 151 9.22 3.03 8.85
N PHE A 152 8.16 2.25 8.98
CA PHE A 152 6.82 2.79 9.22
C PHE A 152 6.61 3.24 10.68
N THR A 153 7.44 2.77 11.62
CA THR A 153 7.38 3.15 13.04
C THR A 153 8.41 4.20 13.45
N ARG A 154 9.09 4.82 12.50
CA ARG A 154 10.01 5.94 12.74
C ARG A 154 9.32 7.08 13.48
N SER A 155 10.06 7.82 14.29
CA SER A 155 9.54 8.96 15.05
C SER A 155 9.07 10.12 14.18
N ASP A 156 9.55 10.22 12.92
CA ASP A 156 9.13 11.21 11.94
C ASP A 156 8.03 10.72 10.97
N ALA A 157 7.41 9.57 11.27
CA ALA A 157 6.31 8.99 10.52
C ALA A 157 5.01 9.02 11.36
N PRO A 158 3.88 9.51 10.82
CA PRO A 158 3.70 10.16 9.52
C PRO A 158 4.14 11.64 9.53
N ARG A 159 4.40 12.21 8.34
CA ARG A 159 4.57 13.66 8.16
C ARG A 159 3.25 14.26 7.66
N LEU A 160 2.73 15.20 8.42
CA LEU A 160 1.51 15.92 8.08
C LEU A 160 1.84 17.36 7.63
N THR A 161 1.30 17.76 6.48
CA THR A 161 1.44 19.12 5.96
C THR A 161 0.05 19.67 5.62
N GLN A 162 -0.20 20.95 5.90
CA GLN A 162 -1.45 21.55 5.49
C GLN A 162 -1.49 21.75 3.97
N ALA A 163 -2.65 21.47 3.37
CA ALA A 163 -2.89 21.64 1.94
C ALA A 163 -3.54 23.01 1.68
N GLY A 164 -2.76 24.07 1.66
CA GLY A 164 -3.27 25.42 1.37
C GLY A 164 -4.47 25.80 2.26
N THR A 165 -5.65 25.98 1.64
CA THR A 165 -6.91 26.33 2.33
C THR A 165 -7.73 25.10 2.76
N SER A 166 -7.29 23.87 2.49
CA SER A 166 -7.99 22.65 2.90
C SER A 166 -7.86 22.43 4.41
N GLU A 167 -8.98 22.10 5.06
CA GLU A 167 -8.99 21.75 6.49
C GLU A 167 -8.32 20.39 6.76
N SER A 168 -8.23 19.53 5.72
CA SER A 168 -7.67 18.20 5.83
C SER A 168 -6.17 18.19 5.51
N PRO A 169 -5.31 17.60 6.37
CA PRO A 169 -3.88 17.56 6.13
C PRO A 169 -3.51 16.56 5.03
N ILE A 170 -2.44 16.87 4.28
CA ILE A 170 -1.78 15.93 3.38
C ILE A 170 -0.86 15.05 4.21
N LEU A 171 -1.06 13.74 4.11
CA LEU A 171 -0.23 12.74 4.77
C LEU A 171 0.87 12.23 3.85
N ARG A 172 2.10 12.18 4.38
CA ARG A 172 3.24 11.53 3.75
C ARG A 172 3.86 10.52 4.71
N MET A 173 4.25 9.36 4.19
CA MET A 173 5.02 8.37 4.93
C MET A 173 6.48 8.44 4.46
N PRO A 174 7.44 8.72 5.35
CA PRO A 174 8.85 8.65 5.01
C PRO A 174 9.28 7.20 4.76
N VAL A 175 10.17 7.00 3.78
CA VAL A 175 10.81 5.73 3.47
C VAL A 175 12.25 6.02 3.06
N GLY A 176 13.21 5.60 3.86
CA GLY A 176 14.60 5.99 3.70
C GLY A 176 14.76 7.51 3.68
N SER A 177 15.43 8.02 2.63
CA SER A 177 15.57 9.45 2.36
C SER A 177 14.43 10.05 1.50
N ASP A 178 13.45 9.24 1.08
CA ASP A 178 12.30 9.64 0.26
C ASP A 178 11.00 9.68 1.09
N HIS A 179 9.88 9.93 0.43
CA HIS A 179 8.56 9.88 1.06
C HIS A 179 7.50 9.41 0.07
N ILE A 180 6.49 8.75 0.60
CA ILE A 180 5.30 8.29 -0.11
C ILE A 180 4.16 9.26 0.20
N ALA A 181 3.37 9.63 -0.82
CA ALA A 181 2.19 10.48 -0.65
C ALA A 181 0.88 9.66 -0.66
N ALA A 182 -0.21 10.26 -0.17
CA ALA A 182 -1.54 9.67 -0.28
C ALA A 182 -1.95 9.53 -1.77
N PRO A 183 -2.70 8.47 -2.17
CA PRO A 183 -3.43 7.54 -1.29
C PRO A 183 -2.57 6.47 -0.60
N THR A 184 -1.47 6.04 -1.22
CA THR A 184 -0.61 4.98 -0.68
C THR A 184 -0.15 5.25 0.75
N ALA A 185 0.25 6.49 1.06
CA ALA A 185 0.67 6.88 2.40
C ALA A 185 -0.43 6.72 3.45
N ALA A 186 -1.69 7.03 3.11
CA ALA A 186 -2.82 6.89 4.04
C ALA A 186 -3.08 5.41 4.37
N ILE A 187 -3.00 4.54 3.36
CA ILE A 187 -3.13 3.08 3.54
C ILE A 187 -1.98 2.54 4.39
N LEU A 188 -0.73 2.95 4.14
CA LEU A 188 0.43 2.56 4.93
C LEU A 188 0.33 3.07 6.38
N TYR A 189 -0.21 4.26 6.59
CA TYR A 189 -0.44 4.78 7.93
C TYR A 189 -1.48 3.96 8.68
N GLN A 190 -2.61 3.61 8.04
CA GLN A 190 -3.58 2.72 8.68
C GLN A 190 -3.00 1.34 8.97
N PHE A 191 -2.21 0.77 8.06
CA PHE A 191 -1.50 -0.47 8.29
C PHE A 191 -0.58 -0.39 9.53
N ARG A 192 0.21 0.68 9.63
CA ARG A 192 1.04 0.94 10.82
C ARG A 192 0.21 0.95 12.09
N GLU A 193 -0.84 1.76 12.12
CA GLU A 193 -1.68 1.92 13.30
C GLU A 193 -2.33 0.59 13.71
N VAL A 194 -3.01 -0.07 12.78
CA VAL A 194 -3.78 -1.28 13.07
C VAL A 194 -2.88 -2.49 13.28
N CYS A 195 -1.95 -2.72 12.35
CA CYS A 195 -1.19 -3.97 12.30
C CYS A 195 0.08 -3.96 13.15
N LEU A 196 0.72 -2.80 13.33
CA LEU A 196 1.98 -2.70 14.08
C LEU A 196 1.78 -2.14 15.49
N LEU A 197 0.85 -1.20 15.68
CA LEU A 197 0.64 -0.51 16.95
C LEU A 197 -0.67 -0.90 17.67
N ASN A 198 -1.49 -1.75 17.08
CA ASN A 198 -2.80 -2.19 17.60
C ASN A 198 -3.73 -1.02 17.94
N GLN A 199 -3.79 0.00 17.05
CA GLN A 199 -4.62 1.18 17.20
C GLN A 199 -5.67 1.25 16.09
N HIS A 200 -6.92 1.55 16.43
CA HIS A 200 -8.05 1.57 15.47
C HIS A 200 -8.19 2.92 14.76
N THR A 201 -7.11 3.41 14.17
CA THR A 201 -7.06 4.71 13.48
C THR A 201 -7.76 4.67 12.12
N ARG A 202 -8.57 5.71 11.83
CA ARG A 202 -9.24 5.92 10.55
C ARG A 202 -8.50 6.93 9.69
N VAL A 203 -8.47 6.70 8.37
CA VAL A 203 -7.64 7.50 7.45
C VAL A 203 -8.41 8.18 6.32
N ALA A 204 -9.72 7.97 6.24
CA ALA A 204 -10.57 8.51 5.17
C ALA A 204 -10.60 10.05 5.07
N HIS A 205 -10.18 10.75 6.15
CA HIS A 205 -10.15 12.21 6.22
C HIS A 205 -8.89 12.86 5.65
N PHE A 206 -7.84 12.06 5.34
CA PHE A 206 -6.60 12.63 4.80
C PHE A 206 -6.76 13.09 3.35
N GLU A 207 -6.19 14.28 3.08
CA GLU A 207 -6.20 14.88 1.75
C GLU A 207 -5.14 14.24 0.84
N GLN A 208 -5.41 14.25 -0.46
CA GLN A 208 -4.50 13.77 -1.49
C GLN A 208 -3.85 14.96 -2.19
N PRO A 209 -2.52 14.94 -2.44
CA PRO A 209 -1.86 16.04 -3.13
C PRO A 209 -2.36 16.15 -4.57
N GLN A 210 -2.30 17.37 -5.15
CA GLN A 210 -2.87 17.66 -6.48
C GLN A 210 -2.33 16.77 -7.61
N PHE A 211 -1.07 16.34 -7.53
CA PHE A 211 -0.51 15.42 -8.53
C PHE A 211 -1.13 14.02 -8.52
N ALA A 212 -1.78 13.62 -7.42
CA ALA A 212 -2.50 12.36 -7.30
C ALA A 212 -3.94 12.41 -7.86
N TRP A 213 -4.36 13.56 -8.42
CA TRP A 213 -5.71 13.75 -8.94
C TRP A 213 -5.84 13.43 -10.44
N ARG A 214 -4.73 13.13 -11.12
CA ARG A 214 -4.67 12.93 -12.60
C ARG A 214 -4.51 11.47 -12.97
#